data_1aac724c8f3c09af7885391e89865f69
#
_entry.id   1aac724c8f3c09af7885391e89865f69
#
_cell.length_a   1.000
_cell.length_b   1.000
_cell.length_c   1.000
_cell.angle_alpha   90.00
_cell.angle_beta   90.00
_cell.angle_gamma   90.00
#
_symmetry.space_group_name_H-M   'P 1'
#
loop_
_entity.id
_entity.type
_entity.pdbx_description
1 polymer ?
#
loop_
_entity_poly.entity_id
_entity_poly.type
_entity_poly.pdbx_seq_one_letter_code
_entity_poly.pdbx_strand_id
1 'polypeptide(L)'
;MKTFQMRDEIGVFVERSLRNKKDPETPHKHDFIELVYTKSGSGTHFINDRPYRVQRGDLLFINYGETHAIEPDDRLEFYNFLVKPEFIAENVVNSETIDDIFLLFLPEGAAELQERKTSCVRFKGTDLAEIEMIIDRMVTESKKKGPCYRFMLNGYMRLIFAKLIRGLLNSAGTERPALLTKEILSFLDRNFTEPVTASALAEQCFYNPAYLGRIFKTVYGKSMKEYIREKRMEYAAKLLADPELTIDDIYRRVGYTSKTQFYKCFRSFYGVSPGEYKKGT
;
A
#
# COMPACT_ATOMS: atom_id res chain seq x y z
N MET A 1 -2.03 -22.47 7.15
CA MET A 1 -1.75 -21.15 7.77
C MET A 1 -3.09 -20.48 8.05
N LYS A 2 -3.27 -19.89 9.23
CA LYS A 2 -4.52 -19.20 9.57
C LYS A 2 -4.53 -17.81 8.93
N THR A 3 -5.68 -17.36 8.42
CA THR A 3 -5.90 -16.00 7.92
C THR A 3 -6.96 -15.35 8.80
N PHE A 4 -6.64 -14.18 9.36
CA PHE A 4 -7.58 -13.41 10.17
C PHE A 4 -8.21 -12.29 9.34
N GLN A 5 -9.49 -12.02 9.60
CA GLN A 5 -10.26 -10.98 8.94
C GLN A 5 -10.77 -9.97 9.95
N MET A 6 -10.62 -8.70 9.63
CA MET A 6 -11.13 -7.63 10.47
C MET A 6 -12.64 -7.46 10.26
N ARG A 7 -13.42 -7.67 11.33
CA ARG A 7 -14.90 -7.56 11.32
C ARG A 7 -15.44 -6.17 11.65
N ASP A 8 -14.56 -5.23 11.97
CA ASP A 8 -15.00 -3.89 12.42
C ASP A 8 -15.25 -2.95 11.23
N GLU A 9 -16.38 -2.23 11.26
CA GLU A 9 -16.77 -1.23 10.25
C GLU A 9 -15.97 0.09 10.38
N ILE A 10 -15.29 0.31 11.52
CA ILE A 10 -14.60 1.57 11.84
C ILE A 10 -13.31 1.75 11.03
N GLY A 11 -12.74 0.65 10.51
CA GLY A 11 -11.47 0.69 9.78
C GLY A 11 -10.21 0.77 10.66
N VAL A 12 -10.35 1.02 11.97
CA VAL A 12 -9.26 1.07 12.97
C VAL A 12 -9.71 0.38 14.24
N PHE A 13 -8.90 -0.57 14.70
CA PHE A 13 -9.13 -1.29 15.96
C PHE A 13 -7.84 -1.32 16.77
N VAL A 14 -7.94 -1.25 18.10
CA VAL A 14 -6.78 -1.34 18.99
C VAL A 14 -7.00 -2.42 20.05
N GLU A 15 -5.99 -3.28 20.18
CA GLU A 15 -5.98 -4.39 21.15
C GLU A 15 -4.69 -4.40 21.95
N ARG A 16 -4.82 -4.66 23.25
CA ARG A 16 -3.67 -4.93 24.13
C ARG A 16 -3.42 -6.42 24.17
N SER A 17 -2.22 -6.84 23.86
CA SER A 17 -1.80 -8.23 23.86
C SER A 17 -0.67 -8.47 24.85
N LEU A 18 -0.69 -9.65 25.45
CA LEU A 18 0.35 -10.13 26.34
C LEU A 18 0.74 -11.53 25.90
N ARG A 19 2.02 -11.73 25.66
CA ARG A 19 2.59 -13.05 25.32
C ARG A 19 3.72 -13.39 26.29
N ASN A 20 3.99 -14.66 26.42
CA ASN A 20 5.13 -15.15 27.17
C ASN A 20 5.85 -16.26 26.38
N LYS A 21 7.04 -16.62 26.85
CA LYS A 21 7.88 -17.62 26.16
C LYS A 21 7.20 -18.98 25.95
N LYS A 22 6.22 -19.34 26.78
CA LYS A 22 5.47 -20.61 26.68
C LYS A 22 4.27 -20.53 25.72
N ASP A 23 3.87 -19.30 25.36
CA ASP A 23 2.74 -19.05 24.47
C ASP A 23 3.15 -18.04 23.38
N PRO A 24 4.03 -18.43 22.45
CA PRO A 24 4.42 -17.61 21.32
C PRO A 24 3.25 -17.48 20.33
N GLU A 25 3.26 -16.44 19.55
CA GLU A 25 2.30 -16.29 18.47
C GLU A 25 2.76 -17.07 17.23
N THR A 26 1.95 -18.01 16.79
CA THR A 26 2.30 -18.85 15.62
C THR A 26 2.20 -18.06 14.31
N PRO A 27 2.99 -18.44 13.27
CA PRO A 27 2.96 -17.78 11.98
C PRO A 27 1.54 -17.74 11.38
N HIS A 28 1.10 -16.53 11.04
CA HIS A 28 -0.21 -16.26 10.43
C HIS A 28 -0.14 -15.05 9.51
N LYS A 29 -1.20 -14.80 8.77
CA LYS A 29 -1.39 -13.62 7.91
C LYS A 29 -2.80 -13.09 8.04
N HIS A 30 -3.01 -11.85 7.63
CA HIS A 30 -4.29 -11.15 7.71
C HIS A 30 -4.55 -10.26 6.49
N ASP A 31 -5.81 -9.84 6.33
CA ASP A 31 -6.30 -8.98 5.25
C ASP A 31 -6.38 -7.48 5.64
N PHE A 32 -5.63 -7.08 6.64
CA PHE A 32 -5.51 -5.71 7.15
C PHE A 32 -4.03 -5.35 7.36
N ILE A 33 -3.77 -4.10 7.64
CA ILE A 33 -2.45 -3.59 8.05
C ILE A 33 -2.40 -3.64 9.57
N GLU A 34 -1.28 -4.08 10.13
CA GLU A 34 -1.08 -4.12 11.56
C GLU A 34 0.12 -3.27 11.97
N LEU A 35 -0.08 -2.42 12.99
CA LEU A 35 1.01 -1.76 13.69
C LEU A 35 1.15 -2.40 15.06
N VAL A 36 2.36 -2.83 15.41
CA VAL A 36 2.65 -3.48 16.71
C VAL A 36 3.58 -2.58 17.52
N TYR A 37 3.05 -1.99 18.59
CA TYR A 37 3.85 -1.18 19.51
C TYR A 37 4.24 -1.98 20.75
N THR A 38 5.54 -2.16 21.00
CA THR A 38 6.05 -2.84 22.19
C THR A 38 6.03 -1.92 23.40
N LYS A 39 5.16 -2.21 24.38
CA LYS A 39 5.00 -1.43 25.62
C LYS A 39 6.02 -1.82 26.68
N SER A 40 6.25 -3.12 26.86
CA SER A 40 7.25 -3.64 27.83
C SER A 40 7.73 -5.03 27.46
N GLY A 41 8.89 -5.41 27.97
CA GLY A 41 9.54 -6.68 27.64
C GLY A 41 10.37 -6.62 26.36
N SER A 42 10.81 -7.81 25.90
CA SER A 42 11.57 -7.98 24.68
C SER A 42 11.28 -9.32 24.01
N GLY A 43 11.61 -9.43 22.73
CA GLY A 43 11.40 -10.64 21.95
C GLY A 43 11.90 -10.49 20.50
N THR A 44 11.56 -11.46 19.67
CA THR A 44 11.79 -11.41 18.24
C THR A 44 10.43 -11.46 17.51
N HIS A 45 10.17 -10.49 16.67
CA HIS A 45 9.06 -10.49 15.76
C HIS A 45 9.58 -10.89 14.37
N PHE A 46 9.01 -11.92 13.79
CA PHE A 46 9.32 -12.37 12.43
C PHE A 46 8.30 -11.78 11.45
N ILE A 47 8.76 -11.16 10.38
CA ILE A 47 7.91 -10.69 9.28
C ILE A 47 8.49 -11.27 7.99
N ASN A 48 7.75 -12.12 7.30
CA ASN A 48 8.21 -12.87 6.12
C ASN A 48 9.58 -13.54 6.37
N ASP A 49 9.68 -14.26 7.48
CA ASP A 49 10.88 -14.97 7.97
C ASP A 49 12.08 -14.07 8.36
N ARG A 50 11.94 -12.73 8.27
CA ARG A 50 12.95 -11.79 8.73
C ARG A 50 12.78 -11.50 10.23
N PRO A 51 13.83 -11.67 11.05
CA PRO A 51 13.77 -11.39 12.48
C PRO A 51 13.96 -9.90 12.77
N TYR A 52 13.09 -9.34 13.60
CA TYR A 52 13.17 -7.99 14.17
C TYR A 52 13.25 -8.11 15.69
N ARG A 53 14.39 -7.73 16.29
CA ARG A 53 14.49 -7.64 17.75
C ARG A 53 13.69 -6.46 18.25
N VAL A 54 12.71 -6.74 19.10
CA VAL A 54 11.78 -5.76 19.64
C VAL A 54 11.94 -5.58 21.14
N GLN A 55 11.77 -4.35 21.58
CA GLN A 55 11.75 -3.94 22.99
C GLN A 55 10.87 -2.71 23.15
N ARG A 56 10.69 -2.23 24.38
CA ARG A 56 9.90 -1.02 24.65
C ARG A 56 10.28 0.14 23.73
N GLY A 57 9.27 0.76 23.14
CA GLY A 57 9.40 1.89 22.23
C GLY A 57 9.50 1.52 20.75
N ASP A 58 9.52 0.21 20.42
CA ASP A 58 9.51 -0.24 19.04
C ASP A 58 8.08 -0.27 18.51
N LEU A 59 7.91 0.30 17.32
CA LEU A 59 6.70 0.25 16.51
C LEU A 59 7.03 -0.44 15.19
N LEU A 60 6.40 -1.59 14.97
CA LEU A 60 6.51 -2.36 13.73
C LEU A 60 5.33 -2.08 12.84
N PHE A 61 5.58 -2.16 11.53
CA PHE A 61 4.58 -2.12 10.48
C PHE A 61 4.55 -3.46 9.75
N ILE A 62 3.38 -4.10 9.73
CA ILE A 62 3.11 -5.36 9.05
C ILE A 62 2.07 -5.08 7.97
N ASN A 63 2.45 -5.31 6.73
CA ASN A 63 1.60 -5.00 5.60
C ASN A 63 0.51 -6.05 5.40
N TYR A 64 -0.47 -5.71 4.60
CA TYR A 64 -1.50 -6.61 4.09
C TYR A 64 -0.86 -7.87 3.49
N GLY A 65 -1.31 -9.05 3.95
CA GLY A 65 -0.87 -10.34 3.42
C GLY A 65 0.52 -10.81 3.83
N GLU A 66 1.29 -10.01 4.59
CA GLU A 66 2.57 -10.46 5.14
C GLU A 66 2.35 -11.53 6.22
N THR A 67 3.23 -12.52 6.25
CA THR A 67 3.24 -13.53 7.29
C THR A 67 4.06 -13.04 8.47
N HIS A 68 3.53 -13.16 9.69
CA HIS A 68 4.28 -12.76 10.87
C HIS A 68 4.06 -13.69 12.07
N ALA A 69 4.98 -13.61 13.04
CA ALA A 69 4.97 -14.36 14.28
C ALA A 69 5.75 -13.61 15.36
N ILE A 70 5.48 -13.89 16.64
CA ILE A 70 6.18 -13.28 17.77
C ILE A 70 6.71 -14.37 18.70
N GLU A 71 8.01 -14.27 19.03
CA GLU A 71 8.70 -15.09 20.03
C GLU A 71 9.20 -14.22 21.18
N PRO A 72 8.49 -14.16 22.32
CA PRO A 72 8.94 -13.44 23.51
C PRO A 72 10.17 -14.08 24.15
N ASP A 73 11.10 -13.26 24.68
CA ASP A 73 12.21 -13.77 25.48
C ASP A 73 11.73 -14.34 26.81
N ASP A 74 10.79 -13.61 27.46
CA ASP A 74 10.09 -14.00 28.68
C ASP A 74 8.64 -13.48 28.60
N ARG A 75 8.38 -12.26 29.02
CA ARG A 75 7.09 -11.60 28.96
C ARG A 75 7.15 -10.39 28.05
N LEU A 76 6.24 -10.31 27.08
CA LEU A 76 6.15 -9.25 26.10
C LEU A 76 4.73 -8.69 26.10
N GLU A 77 4.62 -7.39 26.37
CA GLU A 77 3.37 -6.64 26.30
C GLU A 77 3.42 -5.67 25.13
N PHE A 78 2.38 -5.70 24.29
CA PHE A 78 2.29 -4.85 23.13
C PHE A 78 0.85 -4.45 22.81
N TYR A 79 0.70 -3.39 22.01
CA TYR A 79 -0.56 -2.97 21.44
C TYR A 79 -0.56 -3.26 19.96
N ASN A 80 -1.62 -3.92 19.49
CA ASN A 80 -1.91 -4.11 18.07
C ASN A 80 -2.91 -3.06 17.62
N PHE A 81 -2.57 -2.37 16.53
CA PHE A 81 -3.48 -1.47 15.83
C PHE A 81 -3.79 -2.08 14.49
N LEU A 82 -5.01 -2.57 14.33
CA LEU A 82 -5.49 -3.18 13.10
C LEU A 82 -6.14 -2.10 12.25
N VAL A 83 -5.68 -1.94 11.02
CA VAL A 83 -6.06 -0.83 10.13
C VAL A 83 -6.44 -1.37 8.78
N LYS A 84 -7.65 -1.08 8.33
CA LYS A 84 -8.07 -1.42 6.97
C LYS A 84 -7.27 -0.63 5.93
N PRO A 85 -6.87 -1.24 4.80
CA PRO A 85 -6.19 -0.52 3.73
C PRO A 85 -6.94 0.72 3.24
N GLU A 86 -8.28 0.67 3.23
CA GLU A 86 -9.14 1.78 2.86
C GLU A 86 -8.97 2.99 3.77
N PHE A 87 -8.77 2.76 5.08
CA PHE A 87 -8.51 3.83 6.04
C PHE A 87 -7.25 4.61 5.68
N ILE A 88 -6.17 3.90 5.31
CA ILE A 88 -4.91 4.54 4.89
C ILE A 88 -5.14 5.42 3.66
N ALA A 89 -5.82 4.87 2.64
CA ALA A 89 -6.11 5.58 1.40
C ALA A 89 -6.98 6.84 1.60
N GLU A 90 -7.88 6.82 2.57
CA GLU A 90 -8.82 7.93 2.84
C GLU A 90 -8.28 8.96 3.82
N ASN A 91 -7.43 8.54 4.76
CA ASN A 91 -7.10 9.34 5.93
C ASN A 91 -5.61 9.69 6.06
N VAL A 92 -4.71 8.95 5.41
CA VAL A 92 -3.27 9.10 5.56
C VAL A 92 -2.61 9.55 4.26
N VAL A 93 -3.07 9.03 3.11
CA VAL A 93 -2.54 9.37 1.79
C VAL A 93 -3.06 10.74 1.33
N ASN A 94 -2.13 11.64 1.01
CA ASN A 94 -2.39 12.89 0.31
C ASN A 94 -1.19 13.24 -0.58
N SER A 95 -1.24 14.35 -1.32
CA SER A 95 -0.17 14.77 -2.23
C SER A 95 1.19 15.02 -1.54
N GLU A 96 1.20 15.30 -0.24
CA GLU A 96 2.42 15.56 0.53
C GLU A 96 3.03 14.28 1.12
N THR A 97 2.18 13.31 1.50
CA THR A 97 2.59 12.11 2.24
C THR A 97 2.76 10.88 1.36
N ILE A 98 2.36 10.96 0.09
CA ILE A 98 2.22 9.80 -0.76
C ILE A 98 3.56 9.07 -1.00
N ASP A 99 4.63 9.81 -1.29
CA ASP A 99 5.95 9.23 -1.52
C ASP A 99 6.51 8.60 -0.25
N ASP A 100 6.23 9.22 0.91
CA ASP A 100 6.67 8.76 2.22
C ASP A 100 5.90 7.49 2.65
N ILE A 101 4.60 7.42 2.33
CA ILE A 101 3.75 6.26 2.62
C ILE A 101 4.14 5.07 1.76
N PHE A 102 4.56 5.29 0.53
CA PHE A 102 5.05 4.22 -0.33
C PHE A 102 6.24 3.46 0.26
N LEU A 103 7.07 4.09 1.08
CA LEU A 103 8.16 3.39 1.78
C LEU A 103 7.65 2.25 2.67
N LEU A 104 6.46 2.42 3.28
CA LEU A 104 5.83 1.38 4.10
C LEU A 104 5.39 0.16 3.26
N PHE A 105 5.04 0.39 2.01
CA PHE A 105 4.37 -0.60 1.15
C PHE A 105 5.27 -1.17 0.05
N LEU A 106 6.59 -0.95 0.10
CA LEU A 106 7.51 -1.51 -0.90
C LEU A 106 7.41 -3.04 -0.96
N PRO A 107 7.19 -3.62 -2.16
CA PRO A 107 7.11 -5.07 -2.32
C PRO A 107 8.46 -5.73 -2.07
N GLU A 108 8.44 -7.01 -1.67
CA GLU A 108 9.64 -7.80 -1.42
C GLU A 108 10.52 -8.03 -2.67
N GLY A 109 10.01 -7.75 -3.87
CA GLY A 109 10.72 -7.94 -5.15
C GLY A 109 11.61 -6.79 -5.61
N ALA A 110 11.60 -5.64 -4.94
CA ALA A 110 12.48 -4.51 -5.25
C ALA A 110 13.86 -4.72 -4.59
N ALA A 111 14.68 -5.62 -5.16
CA ALA A 111 15.90 -6.17 -4.53
C ALA A 111 16.90 -5.10 -4.04
N GLU A 112 17.05 -3.98 -4.78
CA GLU A 112 17.97 -2.89 -4.39
C GLU A 112 17.43 -2.01 -3.24
N LEU A 113 16.11 -2.01 -3.02
CA LEU A 113 15.45 -1.24 -1.96
C LEU A 113 15.18 -2.09 -0.71
N GLN A 114 15.19 -3.42 -0.83
CA GLN A 114 14.94 -4.36 0.28
C GLN A 114 16.01 -4.32 1.37
N GLU A 115 17.27 -4.07 1.04
CA GLU A 115 18.34 -3.94 2.04
C GLU A 115 18.10 -2.72 2.96
N ARG A 116 17.30 -1.74 2.52
CA ARG A 116 16.97 -0.52 3.26
C ARG A 116 15.58 -0.56 3.91
N LYS A 117 14.72 -1.56 3.61
CA LYS A 117 13.38 -1.65 4.20
C LYS A 117 13.49 -2.06 5.66
N THR A 118 13.24 -1.12 6.55
CA THR A 118 12.97 -1.43 7.95
C THR A 118 11.47 -1.32 8.21
N SER A 119 10.88 -2.37 8.75
CA SER A 119 9.49 -2.36 9.20
C SER A 119 9.37 -1.93 10.66
N CYS A 120 10.46 -1.49 11.28
CA CYS A 120 10.55 -1.17 12.71
C CYS A 120 11.15 0.21 12.93
N VAL A 121 10.47 1.02 13.73
CA VAL A 121 10.97 2.33 14.23
C VAL A 121 11.09 2.27 15.73
N ARG A 122 12.25 2.65 16.26
CA ARG A 122 12.48 2.75 17.70
C ARG A 122 12.40 4.18 18.19
N PHE A 123 11.40 4.47 18.99
CA PHE A 123 11.23 5.77 19.66
C PHE A 123 12.08 5.85 20.94
N LYS A 124 12.69 7.00 21.19
CA LYS A 124 13.52 7.28 22.38
C LYS A 124 13.25 8.70 22.89
N GLY A 125 13.60 8.95 24.15
CA GLY A 125 13.52 10.30 24.72
C GLY A 125 12.13 10.92 24.64
N THR A 126 12.03 12.13 24.14
CA THR A 126 10.78 12.88 24.01
C THR A 126 9.80 12.22 23.02
N ASP A 127 10.32 11.67 21.92
CA ASP A 127 9.48 10.96 20.93
C ASP A 127 8.83 9.70 21.53
N LEU A 128 9.53 9.00 22.44
CA LEU A 128 8.96 7.87 23.18
C LEU A 128 7.81 8.32 24.07
N ALA A 129 7.99 9.40 24.83
CA ALA A 129 6.94 9.94 25.70
C ALA A 129 5.70 10.39 24.90
N GLU A 130 5.91 11.03 23.76
CA GLU A 130 4.83 11.49 22.88
C GLU A 130 4.05 10.32 22.28
N ILE A 131 4.73 9.31 21.72
CA ILE A 131 4.03 8.16 21.12
C ILE A 131 3.26 7.37 22.17
N GLU A 132 3.83 7.17 23.37
CA GLU A 132 3.15 6.50 24.46
C GLU A 132 1.90 7.27 24.91
N MET A 133 1.97 8.60 25.00
CA MET A 133 0.82 9.43 25.31
C MET A 133 -0.29 9.30 24.26
N ILE A 134 0.05 9.33 22.98
CA ILE A 134 -0.91 9.16 21.88
C ILE A 134 -1.59 7.80 21.99
N ILE A 135 -0.81 6.74 22.18
CA ILE A 135 -1.31 5.36 22.32
C ILE A 135 -2.23 5.22 23.52
N ASP A 136 -1.84 5.73 24.70
CA ASP A 136 -2.64 5.65 25.92
C ASP A 136 -3.97 6.41 25.77
N ARG A 137 -3.99 7.56 25.09
CA ARG A 137 -5.21 8.29 24.74
C ARG A 137 -6.10 7.50 23.80
N MET A 138 -5.53 6.91 22.76
CA MET A 138 -6.24 6.08 21.78
C MET A 138 -6.88 4.86 22.44
N VAL A 139 -6.12 4.15 23.30
CA VAL A 139 -6.62 3.00 24.07
C VAL A 139 -7.75 3.41 25.02
N THR A 140 -7.61 4.55 25.68
CA THR A 140 -8.66 5.08 26.56
C THR A 140 -9.94 5.38 25.80
N GLU A 141 -9.83 6.04 24.65
CA GLU A 141 -10.97 6.39 23.80
C GLU A 141 -11.68 5.15 23.24
N SER A 142 -10.89 4.14 22.80
CA SER A 142 -11.45 2.88 22.29
C SER A 142 -12.29 2.11 23.31
N LYS A 143 -11.95 2.24 24.60
CA LYS A 143 -12.69 1.62 25.72
C LYS A 143 -13.93 2.41 26.12
N LYS A 144 -13.81 3.74 26.22
CA LYS A 144 -14.88 4.63 26.66
C LYS A 144 -15.99 4.80 25.63
N LYS A 145 -15.63 4.82 24.35
CA LYS A 145 -16.55 5.00 23.21
C LYS A 145 -17.51 6.18 23.39
N GLY A 146 -16.97 7.32 23.87
CA GLY A 146 -17.72 8.55 24.05
C GLY A 146 -18.22 9.18 22.72
N PRO A 147 -18.92 10.33 22.76
CA PRO A 147 -19.28 11.04 21.56
C PRO A 147 -18.05 11.29 20.65
N CYS A 148 -18.20 11.11 19.35
CA CYS A 148 -17.12 11.29 18.36
C CYS A 148 -15.89 10.37 18.53
N TYR A 149 -15.99 9.27 19.32
CA TYR A 149 -14.83 8.41 19.59
C TYR A 149 -14.17 7.88 18.29
N ARG A 150 -14.95 7.58 17.24
CA ARG A 150 -14.41 7.16 15.94
C ARG A 150 -13.53 8.24 15.31
N PHE A 151 -13.97 9.48 15.35
CA PHE A 151 -13.20 10.61 14.87
C PHE A 151 -11.90 10.81 15.63
N MET A 152 -11.95 10.64 16.97
CA MET A 152 -10.77 10.68 17.85
C MET A 152 -9.79 9.54 17.53
N LEU A 153 -10.28 8.29 17.38
CA LEU A 153 -9.44 7.15 17.00
C LEU A 153 -8.74 7.38 15.65
N ASN A 154 -9.45 7.91 14.67
CA ASN A 154 -8.89 8.26 13.37
C ASN A 154 -7.81 9.34 13.48
N GLY A 155 -8.00 10.35 14.32
CA GLY A 155 -7.02 11.40 14.60
C GLY A 155 -5.74 10.84 15.23
N TYR A 156 -5.88 10.01 16.28
CA TYR A 156 -4.73 9.36 16.92
C TYR A 156 -3.98 8.44 15.96
N MET A 157 -4.69 7.67 15.12
CA MET A 157 -4.07 6.79 14.14
C MET A 157 -3.26 7.58 13.10
N ARG A 158 -3.77 8.72 12.63
CA ARG A 158 -3.00 9.62 11.76
C ARG A 158 -1.72 10.11 12.39
N LEU A 159 -1.74 10.46 13.69
CA LEU A 159 -0.54 10.86 14.43
C LEU A 159 0.46 9.71 14.56
N ILE A 160 0.00 8.48 14.82
CA ILE A 160 0.85 7.29 14.87
C ILE A 160 1.52 7.04 13.53
N PHE A 161 0.77 7.12 12.41
CA PHE A 161 1.34 6.99 11.07
C PHE A 161 2.35 8.10 10.75
N ALA A 162 2.06 9.34 11.10
CA ALA A 162 3.00 10.45 10.90
C ALA A 162 4.31 10.24 11.66
N LYS A 163 4.23 9.75 12.91
CA LYS A 163 5.42 9.39 13.71
C LYS A 163 6.19 8.21 13.10
N LEU A 164 5.50 7.18 12.65
CA LEU A 164 6.10 6.03 11.97
C LEU A 164 6.85 6.46 10.71
N ILE A 165 6.20 7.22 9.82
CA ILE A 165 6.79 7.70 8.57
C ILE A 165 8.04 8.54 8.86
N ARG A 166 7.95 9.51 9.78
CA ARG A 166 9.12 10.33 10.18
C ARG A 166 10.27 9.49 10.73
N GLY A 167 9.96 8.48 11.55
CA GLY A 167 10.97 7.56 12.09
C GLY A 167 11.66 6.75 11.00
N LEU A 168 10.93 6.27 10.00
CA LEU A 168 11.47 5.54 8.86
C LEU A 168 12.32 6.43 7.97
N LEU A 169 11.88 7.65 7.65
CA LEU A 169 12.64 8.62 6.86
C LEU A 169 13.97 8.98 7.53
N ASN A 170 13.95 9.19 8.84
CA ASN A 170 15.16 9.47 9.60
C ASN A 170 16.15 8.29 9.62
N SER A 171 15.66 7.06 9.50
CA SER A 171 16.47 5.83 9.48
C SER A 171 17.04 5.52 8.10
N ALA A 172 16.36 5.92 7.03
CA ALA A 172 16.71 5.57 5.65
C ALA A 172 17.76 6.52 5.00
N GLY A 173 18.10 7.65 5.65
CA GLY A 173 18.94 8.69 5.05
C GLY A 173 18.17 9.56 4.04
N THR A 174 18.81 10.65 3.58
CA THR A 174 18.16 11.77 2.87
C THR A 174 17.72 11.51 1.42
N GLU A 175 17.92 10.35 0.85
CA GLU A 175 17.43 10.05 -0.50
C GLU A 175 15.96 9.58 -0.45
N ARG A 176 15.06 10.50 -0.78
CA ARG A 176 13.64 10.20 -1.00
C ARG A 176 13.50 9.32 -2.24
N PRO A 177 12.94 8.12 -2.13
CA PRO A 177 12.67 7.31 -3.32
C PRO A 177 11.44 7.88 -4.05
N ALA A 178 11.68 8.75 -5.02
CA ALA A 178 10.70 9.04 -6.08
C ALA A 178 10.48 7.79 -6.99
N LEU A 179 10.83 6.60 -6.49
CA LEU A 179 11.06 5.38 -7.26
C LEU A 179 9.80 4.57 -7.53
N LEU A 180 8.87 4.46 -6.56
CA LEU A 180 7.75 3.53 -6.74
C LEU A 180 6.71 4.04 -7.72
N THR A 181 6.47 5.35 -7.75
CA THR A 181 5.61 5.98 -8.76
C THR A 181 6.16 5.73 -10.17
N LYS A 182 7.49 5.77 -10.32
CA LYS A 182 8.17 5.43 -11.58
C LYS A 182 8.10 3.94 -11.90
N GLU A 183 8.19 3.06 -10.91
CA GLU A 183 8.11 1.60 -11.11
C GLU A 183 6.71 1.15 -11.54
N ILE A 184 5.66 1.64 -10.88
CA ILE A 184 4.28 1.37 -11.31
C ILE A 184 4.05 1.89 -12.73
N LEU A 185 4.45 3.13 -13.03
CA LEU A 185 4.35 3.66 -14.38
C LEU A 185 5.18 2.86 -15.37
N SER A 186 6.42 2.52 -15.04
CA SER A 186 7.29 1.70 -15.90
C SER A 186 6.73 0.31 -16.13
N PHE A 187 6.06 -0.29 -15.13
CA PHE A 187 5.36 -1.54 -15.30
C PHE A 187 4.14 -1.38 -16.23
N LEU A 188 3.31 -0.37 -16.01
CA LEU A 188 2.16 -0.07 -16.86
C LEU A 188 2.60 0.26 -18.30
N ASP A 189 3.65 1.06 -18.45
CA ASP A 189 4.22 1.44 -19.76
C ASP A 189 4.83 0.25 -20.53
N ARG A 190 5.31 -0.77 -19.84
CA ARG A 190 5.82 -2.00 -20.47
C ARG A 190 4.74 -3.02 -20.79
N ASN A 191 3.63 -3.01 -20.02
CA ASN A 191 2.62 -4.07 -20.08
C ASN A 191 1.23 -3.58 -20.51
N PHE A 192 1.06 -2.33 -20.97
CA PHE A 192 -0.26 -1.77 -21.29
C PHE A 192 -1.00 -2.52 -22.40
N THR A 193 -0.30 -3.26 -23.26
CA THR A 193 -0.89 -4.10 -24.31
C THR A 193 -1.48 -5.40 -23.79
N GLU A 194 -1.01 -5.85 -22.62
CA GLU A 194 -1.47 -7.06 -21.97
C GLU A 194 -2.73 -6.80 -21.10
N PRO A 195 -3.48 -7.84 -20.68
CA PRO A 195 -4.62 -7.68 -19.79
C PRO A 195 -4.18 -7.34 -18.37
N VAL A 196 -3.59 -6.14 -18.19
CA VAL A 196 -3.21 -5.64 -16.88
C VAL A 196 -4.46 -5.21 -16.12
N THR A 197 -4.73 -5.88 -14.99
CA THR A 197 -5.76 -5.46 -14.04
C THR A 197 -5.12 -4.86 -12.80
N ALA A 198 -5.83 -3.94 -12.14
CA ALA A 198 -5.41 -3.44 -10.84
C ALA A 198 -5.19 -4.57 -9.82
N SER A 199 -5.97 -5.66 -9.94
CA SER A 199 -5.82 -6.84 -9.11
C SER A 199 -4.52 -7.58 -9.38
N ALA A 200 -4.14 -7.82 -10.64
CA ALA A 200 -2.89 -8.50 -10.97
C ALA A 200 -1.66 -7.70 -10.53
N LEU A 201 -1.69 -6.37 -10.69
CA LEU A 201 -0.63 -5.49 -10.20
C LEU A 201 -0.58 -5.47 -8.67
N ALA A 202 -1.74 -5.43 -8.02
CA ALA A 202 -1.85 -5.45 -6.58
C ALA A 202 -1.34 -6.76 -5.97
N GLU A 203 -1.64 -7.91 -6.60
CA GLU A 203 -1.12 -9.22 -6.19
C GLU A 203 0.40 -9.30 -6.31
N GLN A 204 0.97 -8.80 -7.40
CA GLN A 204 2.44 -8.75 -7.56
C GLN A 204 3.14 -7.86 -6.54
N CYS A 205 2.46 -6.80 -6.10
CA CYS A 205 3.00 -5.85 -5.15
C CYS A 205 2.54 -6.09 -3.70
N PHE A 206 1.80 -7.17 -3.42
CA PHE A 206 1.17 -7.45 -2.12
C PHE A 206 0.28 -6.30 -1.61
N TYR A 207 -0.39 -5.60 -2.54
CA TYR A 207 -1.33 -4.52 -2.23
C TYR A 207 -2.79 -4.98 -2.29
N ASN A 208 -3.63 -4.34 -1.50
CA ASN A 208 -5.06 -4.40 -1.75
C ASN A 208 -5.39 -3.67 -3.06
N PRO A 209 -6.13 -4.29 -4.03
CA PRO A 209 -6.42 -3.67 -5.33
C PRO A 209 -7.17 -2.34 -5.25
N ALA A 210 -8.10 -2.20 -4.29
CA ALA A 210 -8.87 -0.97 -4.09
C ALA A 210 -7.97 0.17 -3.57
N TYR A 211 -7.04 -0.16 -2.69
CA TYR A 211 -6.04 0.75 -2.15
C TYR A 211 -5.12 1.26 -3.26
N LEU A 212 -4.53 0.37 -4.04
CA LEU A 212 -3.65 0.72 -5.16
C LEU A 212 -4.37 1.61 -6.18
N GLY A 213 -5.62 1.29 -6.50
CA GLY A 213 -6.44 2.09 -7.41
C GLY A 213 -6.70 3.51 -6.92
N ARG A 214 -6.97 3.69 -5.63
CA ARG A 214 -7.19 5.02 -5.03
C ARG A 214 -5.90 5.85 -5.02
N ILE A 215 -4.79 5.26 -4.59
CA ILE A 215 -3.47 5.92 -4.60
C ILE A 215 -3.14 6.39 -6.01
N PHE A 216 -3.22 5.49 -7.00
CA PHE A 216 -2.93 5.84 -8.39
C PHE A 216 -3.79 7.02 -8.86
N LYS A 217 -5.09 7.02 -8.54
CA LYS A 217 -5.99 8.12 -8.90
C LYS A 217 -5.63 9.43 -8.19
N THR A 218 -5.21 9.37 -6.92
CA THR A 218 -4.78 10.55 -6.15
C THR A 218 -3.51 11.18 -6.75
N VAL A 219 -2.56 10.36 -7.17
CA VAL A 219 -1.27 10.82 -7.75
C VAL A 219 -1.42 11.35 -9.17
N TYR A 220 -2.13 10.58 -10.02
CA TYR A 220 -2.16 10.84 -11.46
C TYR A 220 -3.45 11.53 -11.92
N GLY A 221 -4.38 11.81 -11.01
CA GLY A 221 -5.67 12.43 -11.33
C GLY A 221 -6.62 11.54 -12.13
N LYS A 222 -6.20 10.32 -12.48
CA LYS A 222 -6.94 9.35 -13.29
C LYS A 222 -6.73 7.92 -12.80
N SER A 223 -7.70 7.04 -13.04
CA SER A 223 -7.58 5.63 -12.68
C SER A 223 -6.52 4.92 -13.55
N MET A 224 -5.95 3.81 -13.06
CA MET A 224 -5.06 2.97 -13.87
C MET A 224 -5.68 2.50 -15.18
N LYS A 225 -6.99 2.22 -15.17
CA LYS A 225 -7.74 1.82 -16.37
C LYS A 225 -7.80 2.94 -17.40
N GLU A 226 -7.98 4.18 -16.97
CA GLU A 226 -7.94 5.37 -17.85
C GLU A 226 -6.54 5.59 -18.40
N TYR A 227 -5.51 5.46 -17.56
CA TYR A 227 -4.11 5.57 -17.97
C TYR A 227 -3.75 4.54 -19.05
N ILE A 228 -4.05 3.25 -18.82
CA ILE A 228 -3.80 2.17 -19.78
C ILE A 228 -4.57 2.45 -21.10
N ARG A 229 -5.82 2.90 -21.00
CA ARG A 229 -6.62 3.23 -22.18
C ARG A 229 -5.97 4.35 -23.01
N GLU A 230 -5.49 5.41 -22.37
CA GLU A 230 -4.79 6.50 -23.07
C GLU A 230 -3.54 6.00 -23.75
N LYS A 231 -2.69 5.24 -23.06
CA LYS A 231 -1.48 4.63 -23.66
C LYS A 231 -1.79 3.75 -24.87
N ARG A 232 -2.84 2.93 -24.78
CA ARG A 232 -3.30 2.11 -25.91
C ARG A 232 -3.75 2.96 -27.10
N MET A 233 -4.44 4.08 -26.85
CA MET A 233 -4.87 4.98 -27.92
C MET A 233 -3.70 5.72 -28.57
N GLU A 234 -2.74 6.21 -27.78
CA GLU A 234 -1.51 6.83 -28.28
C GLU A 234 -0.69 5.85 -29.13
N TYR A 235 -0.58 4.60 -28.68
CA TYR A 235 0.12 3.56 -29.42
C TYR A 235 -0.62 3.17 -30.71
N ALA A 236 -1.95 3.08 -30.65
CA ALA A 236 -2.77 2.84 -31.82
C ALA A 236 -2.59 3.94 -32.89
N ALA A 237 -2.55 5.20 -32.48
CA ALA A 237 -2.33 6.31 -33.41
C ALA A 237 -0.95 6.21 -34.12
N LYS A 238 0.09 5.81 -33.37
CA LYS A 238 1.42 5.55 -33.95
C LYS A 238 1.40 4.40 -34.99
N LEU A 239 0.69 3.30 -34.68
CA LEU A 239 0.59 2.15 -35.57
C LEU A 239 -0.28 2.44 -36.80
N LEU A 240 -1.25 3.35 -36.72
CA LEU A 240 -2.10 3.76 -37.84
C LEU A 240 -1.31 4.52 -38.93
N ALA A 241 -0.17 5.11 -38.60
CA ALA A 241 0.73 5.74 -39.57
C ALA A 241 1.48 4.72 -40.44
N ASP A 242 1.51 3.44 -40.03
CA ASP A 242 2.12 2.38 -40.85
C ASP A 242 1.13 1.88 -41.91
N PRO A 243 1.41 2.04 -43.22
CA PRO A 243 0.53 1.62 -44.28
C PRO A 243 0.34 0.10 -44.37
N GLU A 244 1.33 -0.67 -43.92
CA GLU A 244 1.32 -2.13 -43.99
C GLU A 244 0.40 -2.78 -42.93
N LEU A 245 0.07 -2.08 -41.83
CA LEU A 245 -0.75 -2.63 -40.77
C LEU A 245 -2.24 -2.42 -41.05
N THR A 246 -3.00 -3.49 -40.94
CA THR A 246 -4.47 -3.39 -41.00
C THR A 246 -5.03 -2.94 -39.62
N ILE A 247 -6.25 -2.38 -39.60
CA ILE A 247 -6.92 -2.01 -38.33
C ILE A 247 -7.13 -3.26 -37.47
N ASP A 248 -7.30 -4.43 -38.09
CA ASP A 248 -7.46 -5.70 -37.37
C ASP A 248 -6.16 -6.15 -36.69
N ASP A 249 -5.02 -5.86 -37.25
CA ASP A 249 -3.72 -6.07 -36.61
C ASP A 249 -3.52 -5.08 -35.47
N ILE A 250 -3.89 -3.82 -35.69
CA ILE A 250 -3.65 -2.73 -34.73
C ILE A 250 -4.45 -2.94 -33.45
N TYR A 251 -5.79 -3.21 -33.52
CA TYR A 251 -6.56 -3.34 -32.28
C TYR A 251 -6.09 -4.49 -31.41
N ARG A 252 -5.61 -5.59 -32.02
CA ARG A 252 -5.04 -6.72 -31.27
C ARG A 252 -3.70 -6.36 -30.64
N ARG A 253 -2.79 -5.73 -31.39
CA ARG A 253 -1.46 -5.32 -30.89
C ARG A 253 -1.54 -4.34 -29.74
N VAL A 254 -2.56 -3.48 -29.69
CA VAL A 254 -2.74 -2.53 -28.60
C VAL A 254 -3.54 -3.11 -27.42
N GLY A 255 -3.86 -4.42 -27.43
CA GLY A 255 -4.44 -5.15 -26.31
C GLY A 255 -5.97 -5.11 -26.22
N TYR A 256 -6.68 -4.93 -27.36
CA TYR A 256 -8.14 -5.08 -27.42
C TYR A 256 -8.52 -6.44 -27.98
N THR A 257 -9.47 -7.10 -27.34
CA THR A 257 -10.08 -8.37 -27.82
C THR A 257 -11.29 -8.13 -28.71
N SER A 258 -11.88 -6.91 -28.68
CA SER A 258 -13.05 -6.53 -29.46
C SER A 258 -12.78 -5.30 -30.32
N LYS A 259 -12.94 -5.47 -31.64
CA LYS A 259 -12.84 -4.39 -32.63
C LYS A 259 -13.84 -3.27 -32.35
N THR A 260 -15.08 -3.63 -31.98
CA THR A 260 -16.13 -2.64 -31.66
C THR A 260 -15.75 -1.79 -30.45
N GLN A 261 -15.19 -2.39 -29.41
CA GLN A 261 -14.72 -1.66 -28.24
C GLN A 261 -13.55 -0.75 -28.56
N PHE A 262 -12.61 -1.21 -29.38
CA PHE A 262 -11.49 -0.40 -29.86
C PHE A 262 -11.98 0.84 -30.62
N TYR A 263 -12.88 0.67 -31.62
CA TYR A 263 -13.45 1.79 -32.39
C TYR A 263 -14.13 2.80 -31.49
N LYS A 264 -14.95 2.33 -30.54
CA LYS A 264 -15.64 3.21 -29.57
C LYS A 264 -14.63 4.01 -28.72
N CYS A 265 -13.59 3.37 -28.20
CA CYS A 265 -12.56 4.03 -27.41
C CYS A 265 -11.74 5.01 -28.23
N PHE A 266 -11.33 4.64 -29.44
CA PHE A 266 -10.53 5.48 -30.31
C PHE A 266 -11.28 6.73 -30.75
N ARG A 267 -12.55 6.58 -31.15
CA ARG A 267 -13.41 7.73 -31.52
C ARG A 267 -13.67 8.64 -30.32
N SER A 268 -13.86 8.07 -29.13
CA SER A 268 -14.02 8.88 -27.90
C SER A 268 -12.77 9.68 -27.56
N PHE A 269 -11.57 9.22 -27.95
CA PHE A 269 -10.29 9.85 -27.63
C PHE A 269 -9.85 10.87 -28.68
N TYR A 270 -9.98 10.54 -29.97
CA TYR A 270 -9.53 11.36 -31.10
C TYR A 270 -10.65 12.07 -31.88
N GLY A 271 -11.91 11.81 -31.54
CA GLY A 271 -13.07 12.41 -32.22
C GLY A 271 -13.44 11.75 -33.56
N VAL A 272 -12.54 10.97 -34.17
CA VAL A 272 -12.71 10.30 -35.46
C VAL A 272 -12.50 8.80 -35.34
N SER A 273 -12.99 8.02 -36.31
CA SER A 273 -12.73 6.59 -36.34
C SER A 273 -11.29 6.25 -36.67
N PRO A 274 -10.76 5.06 -36.31
CA PRO A 274 -9.42 4.64 -36.72
C PRO A 274 -9.20 4.65 -38.25
N GLY A 275 -10.25 4.32 -39.02
CA GLY A 275 -10.18 4.34 -40.46
C GLY A 275 -10.13 5.74 -41.06
N GLU A 276 -10.82 6.70 -40.52
CA GLU A 276 -10.74 8.13 -40.87
C GLU A 276 -9.39 8.71 -40.49
N TYR A 277 -8.90 8.40 -39.29
CA TYR A 277 -7.59 8.83 -38.80
C TYR A 277 -6.45 8.35 -39.72
N LYS A 278 -6.45 7.06 -40.14
CA LYS A 278 -5.46 6.47 -41.03
C LYS A 278 -5.46 7.11 -42.46
N LYS A 279 -6.60 7.62 -42.94
CA LYS A 279 -6.70 8.29 -44.22
C LYS A 279 -6.26 9.74 -44.18
N GLY A 280 -6.23 10.36 -43.03
CA GLY A 280 -5.81 11.74 -42.81
C GLY A 280 -4.36 11.92 -42.39
N THR A 281 -3.67 10.80 -42.12
CA THR A 281 -2.22 10.73 -41.90
C THR A 281 -1.55 10.25 -43.19
#